data_dfa07e909f64dbf5302b87f5481cdc49
#
_entry.id   dfa07e909f64dbf5302b87f5481cdc49
#
_cell.length_a   1.000
_cell.length_b   1.000
_cell.length_c   1.000
_cell.angle_alpha   90.00
_cell.angle_beta   90.00
_cell.angle_gamma   90.00
#
_symmetry.space_group_name_H-M   'P 1'
#
loop_
_entity.id
_entity.type
_entity.pdbx_description
1 polymer ?
#
loop_
_entity_poly.entity_id
_entity_poly.type
_entity_poly.pdbx_seq_one_letter_code
_entity_poly.pdbx_strand_id
1 'polypeptide(L)'
;MFKNNLYIGTNQGLFYKKYNSNDSFKLIENTSGQVWSLIEIDDTLFCGHNNGTYVVFNGIAQKIPNTNGSWTFRKLPDDSSEILEGSYYGLKVLSKVNNKWIVKNNISGFDISSRFFEISNNGKIIVSHGYKGVYKLSVSSDFKNIIDYELDSIAVKGGNTSLAKFDNNIFYNYDKGMLKYNSLSNDFTKDTLLSQLSSEDLLYGIIRNDFDGKLWLFSENNIHYVYKDLVSGNKKVSSIVSTNQLRRTVFENISKVDKSKYIIGTNNGFITIDLDKYKLSSPEVKINKVESFELNQDPLAINRDELIQLESNFNNLRFHINVSNYQKFQPITFEYLLDGYLSEWVSVNESPFIEFNNLKPGDYEFKVRARVGDLYSSNMDSISFSVERPWYFSNFMIANYFLVFAIVFFLFNRSYEKYYREKEQKIIRTNQNKLELIEIEKKQALMAVENNKLQNDIESKNRELAISTMSMIKKNQFLSKIKSDLKKSESGDKIFSVIKMIDRNLNNKDDWKFFEEAFNNADKDFLKKVKSTHPSLTNNDLRLCAYLRLNLSSKDIAPLLNISLSSVEIKRYRLRKKMELTHNEGLTDHLLSL
;
A
#
# COMPACT_ATOMS: atom_id res chain seq x y z
N MET A 1 -20.71 -29.43 -7.70
CA MET A 1 -21.70 -30.44 -7.31
C MET A 1 -21.35 -31.78 -7.98
N PHE A 2 -21.49 -32.91 -7.30
CA PHE A 2 -21.15 -34.21 -7.87
C PHE A 2 -22.14 -35.28 -7.38
N LYS A 3 -22.74 -35.99 -8.29
CA LYS A 3 -23.72 -37.09 -8.04
C LYS A 3 -24.76 -36.73 -6.97
N ASN A 4 -25.44 -35.60 -7.14
CA ASN A 4 -26.47 -35.04 -6.26
C ASN A 4 -26.03 -34.68 -4.84
N ASN A 5 -24.72 -34.61 -4.60
CA ASN A 5 -24.13 -34.09 -3.36
C ASN A 5 -23.38 -32.78 -3.64
N LEU A 6 -23.52 -31.86 -2.69
CA LEU A 6 -22.73 -30.63 -2.65
C LEU A 6 -21.48 -30.91 -1.79
N TYR A 7 -20.32 -30.78 -2.40
CA TYR A 7 -19.02 -30.90 -1.73
C TYR A 7 -18.40 -29.51 -1.54
N ILE A 8 -17.86 -29.25 -0.37
CA ILE A 8 -17.17 -28.00 -0.04
C ILE A 8 -15.80 -28.33 0.54
N GLY A 9 -14.77 -27.88 -0.15
CA GLY A 9 -13.39 -27.91 0.33
C GLY A 9 -13.08 -26.68 1.17
N THR A 10 -12.52 -26.87 2.34
CA THR A 10 -12.13 -25.84 3.29
C THR A 10 -10.68 -26.00 3.73
N ASN A 11 -10.18 -25.10 4.57
CA ASN A 11 -8.89 -25.26 5.24
C ASN A 11 -8.93 -26.27 6.41
N GLN A 12 -10.11 -26.80 6.76
CA GLN A 12 -10.29 -27.77 7.83
C GLN A 12 -10.62 -29.19 7.33
N GLY A 13 -10.93 -29.32 6.05
CA GLY A 13 -11.27 -30.59 5.43
C GLY A 13 -12.28 -30.48 4.29
N LEU A 14 -12.66 -31.64 3.80
CA LEU A 14 -13.70 -31.81 2.78
C LEU A 14 -15.03 -32.14 3.45
N PHE A 15 -16.03 -31.32 3.18
CA PHE A 15 -17.38 -31.48 3.69
C PHE A 15 -18.34 -31.78 2.57
N TYR A 16 -19.43 -32.49 2.87
CA TYR A 16 -20.48 -32.75 1.93
C TYR A 16 -21.87 -32.78 2.57
N LYS A 17 -22.86 -32.51 1.77
CA LYS A 17 -24.28 -32.79 2.08
C LYS A 17 -25.04 -33.11 0.81
N LYS A 18 -26.21 -33.73 0.93
CA LYS A 18 -27.12 -33.90 -0.20
C LYS A 18 -27.60 -32.53 -0.70
N TYR A 19 -27.56 -32.29 -1.99
CA TYR A 19 -28.05 -31.06 -2.58
C TYR A 19 -29.54 -30.87 -2.29
N ASN A 20 -29.95 -29.64 -1.99
CA ASN A 20 -31.31 -29.27 -1.59
C ASN A 20 -31.86 -29.99 -0.33
N SER A 21 -31.03 -30.63 0.48
CA SER A 21 -31.42 -31.08 1.82
C SER A 21 -31.24 -30.02 2.86
N ASN A 22 -31.98 -30.10 3.97
CA ASN A 22 -31.77 -29.26 5.16
C ASN A 22 -30.69 -29.81 6.11
N ASP A 23 -30.03 -30.91 5.71
CA ASP A 23 -28.99 -31.52 6.52
C ASP A 23 -27.79 -30.56 6.73
N SER A 24 -27.13 -30.70 7.84
CA SER A 24 -25.84 -30.05 8.07
C SER A 24 -24.76 -30.70 7.19
N PHE A 25 -23.70 -29.90 6.88
CA PHE A 25 -22.53 -30.45 6.23
C PHE A 25 -21.82 -31.45 7.14
N LYS A 26 -21.41 -32.57 6.59
CA LYS A 26 -20.65 -33.62 7.27
C LYS A 26 -19.21 -33.60 6.78
N LEU A 27 -18.25 -33.65 7.69
CA LEU A 27 -16.84 -33.83 7.34
C LEU A 27 -16.64 -35.26 6.81
N ILE A 28 -15.93 -35.37 5.70
CA ILE A 28 -15.49 -36.66 5.18
C ILE A 28 -14.26 -37.11 5.98
N GLU A 29 -14.33 -38.34 6.51
CA GLU A 29 -13.24 -38.89 7.30
C GLU A 29 -11.90 -38.89 6.54
N ASN A 30 -10.81 -38.71 7.26
CA ASN A 30 -9.43 -38.68 6.76
C ASN A 30 -9.10 -37.51 5.81
N THR A 31 -9.96 -36.48 5.72
CA THR A 31 -9.72 -35.28 4.90
C THR A 31 -9.46 -34.04 5.73
N SER A 32 -9.07 -34.18 7.00
CA SER A 32 -8.67 -33.02 7.83
C SER A 32 -7.44 -32.34 7.24
N GLY A 33 -7.53 -31.03 7.07
CA GLY A 33 -6.50 -30.17 6.46
C GLY A 33 -7.02 -29.36 5.30
N GLN A 34 -6.12 -28.80 4.51
CA GLN A 34 -6.47 -27.86 3.47
C GLN A 34 -6.85 -28.55 2.17
N VAL A 35 -8.07 -28.30 1.71
CA VAL A 35 -8.55 -28.72 0.38
C VAL A 35 -8.29 -27.58 -0.60
N TRP A 36 -7.55 -27.85 -1.65
CA TRP A 36 -7.16 -26.86 -2.66
C TRP A 36 -8.06 -26.84 -3.89
N SER A 37 -8.53 -28.00 -4.30
CA SER A 37 -9.40 -28.13 -5.48
C SER A 37 -10.33 -29.33 -5.38
N LEU A 38 -11.48 -29.21 -6.07
CA LEU A 38 -12.41 -30.27 -6.32
C LEU A 38 -12.71 -30.28 -7.82
N ILE A 39 -12.30 -31.30 -8.51
CA ILE A 39 -12.40 -31.40 -9.98
C ILE A 39 -13.00 -32.75 -10.35
N GLU A 40 -14.05 -32.70 -11.16
CA GLU A 40 -14.68 -33.87 -11.76
C GLU A 40 -14.00 -34.16 -13.10
N ILE A 41 -13.52 -35.37 -13.27
CA ILE A 41 -12.96 -35.89 -14.52
C ILE A 41 -13.47 -37.32 -14.70
N ASP A 42 -14.12 -37.58 -15.82
CA ASP A 42 -14.63 -38.89 -16.18
C ASP A 42 -15.41 -39.56 -15.03
N ASP A 43 -16.48 -38.90 -14.55
CA ASP A 43 -17.34 -39.34 -13.45
C ASP A 43 -16.62 -39.61 -12.11
N THR A 44 -15.41 -39.13 -11.94
CA THR A 44 -14.60 -39.25 -10.73
C THR A 44 -14.35 -37.88 -10.15
N LEU A 45 -14.64 -37.68 -8.86
CA LEU A 45 -14.33 -36.46 -8.14
C LEU A 45 -12.94 -36.57 -7.50
N PHE A 46 -12.01 -35.77 -8.00
CA PHE A 46 -10.67 -35.60 -7.43
C PHE A 46 -10.66 -34.46 -6.44
N CYS A 47 -10.02 -34.68 -5.29
CA CYS A 47 -9.78 -33.67 -4.29
C CYS A 47 -8.27 -33.45 -4.16
N GLY A 48 -7.82 -32.27 -4.57
CA GLY A 48 -6.46 -31.79 -4.31
C GLY A 48 -6.37 -31.27 -2.89
N HIS A 49 -5.45 -31.80 -2.12
CA HIS A 49 -5.33 -31.58 -0.69
C HIS A 49 -3.86 -31.39 -0.27
N ASN A 50 -3.60 -30.71 0.85
CA ASN A 50 -2.24 -30.53 1.35
C ASN A 50 -1.55 -31.87 1.69
N ASN A 51 -2.30 -32.91 2.03
CA ASN A 51 -1.76 -34.24 2.31
C ASN A 51 -1.67 -35.15 1.07
N GLY A 52 -2.09 -34.69 -0.11
CA GLY A 52 -2.06 -35.45 -1.36
C GLY A 52 -3.38 -35.45 -2.09
N THR A 53 -3.57 -36.39 -2.98
CA THR A 53 -4.75 -36.53 -3.83
C THR A 53 -5.72 -37.54 -3.26
N TYR A 54 -7.00 -37.18 -3.23
CA TYR A 54 -8.08 -38.09 -2.86
C TYR A 54 -9.06 -38.26 -4.02
N VAL A 55 -9.57 -39.45 -4.15
CA VAL A 55 -10.76 -39.80 -4.96
C VAL A 55 -11.95 -39.85 -4.03
N VAL A 56 -13.00 -39.10 -4.37
CA VAL A 56 -14.19 -38.96 -3.53
C VAL A 56 -15.40 -39.65 -4.19
N PHE A 57 -16.03 -40.50 -3.44
CA PHE A 57 -17.22 -41.21 -3.87
C PHE A 57 -18.17 -41.42 -2.70
N ASN A 58 -19.43 -41.01 -2.85
CA ASN A 58 -20.51 -41.20 -1.86
C ASN A 58 -20.14 -40.81 -0.41
N GLY A 59 -19.44 -39.68 -0.22
CA GLY A 59 -19.06 -39.21 1.09
C GLY A 59 -17.84 -39.93 1.71
N ILE A 60 -17.16 -40.74 0.93
CA ILE A 60 -15.91 -41.40 1.31
C ILE A 60 -14.79 -40.85 0.46
N ALA A 61 -13.64 -40.52 1.09
CA ALA A 61 -12.43 -40.08 0.40
C ALA A 61 -11.33 -41.15 0.53
N GLN A 62 -10.84 -41.62 -0.60
CA GLN A 62 -9.70 -42.54 -0.65
C GLN A 62 -8.47 -41.83 -1.16
N LYS A 63 -7.42 -41.78 -0.35
CA LYS A 63 -6.13 -41.19 -0.74
C LYS A 63 -5.43 -42.04 -1.79
N ILE A 64 -4.92 -41.40 -2.84
CA ILE A 64 -4.03 -42.06 -3.81
C ILE A 64 -2.65 -42.19 -3.16
N PRO A 65 -2.07 -43.39 -3.06
CA PRO A 65 -0.76 -43.58 -2.47
C PRO A 65 0.33 -42.77 -3.21
N ASN A 66 1.39 -42.41 -2.52
CA ASN A 66 2.53 -41.67 -3.05
C ASN A 66 2.20 -40.26 -3.60
N THR A 67 1.08 -39.68 -3.17
CA THR A 67 0.77 -38.27 -3.43
C THR A 67 1.00 -37.42 -2.19
N ASN A 68 1.60 -36.24 -2.37
CA ASN A 68 1.86 -35.26 -1.31
C ASN A 68 1.65 -33.85 -1.88
N GLY A 69 0.75 -33.08 -1.27
CA GLY A 69 0.47 -31.70 -1.65
C GLY A 69 0.01 -31.56 -3.10
N SER A 70 -1.27 -31.76 -3.33
CA SER A 70 -1.88 -31.74 -4.66
C SER A 70 -2.68 -30.46 -4.86
N TRP A 71 -2.45 -29.75 -5.97
CA TRP A 71 -3.13 -28.51 -6.31
C TRP A 71 -4.34 -28.70 -7.22
N THR A 72 -4.12 -29.26 -8.41
CA THR A 72 -5.14 -29.32 -9.46
C THR A 72 -4.85 -30.44 -10.48
N PHE A 73 -5.83 -30.72 -11.32
CA PHE A 73 -5.78 -31.83 -12.26
C PHE A 73 -6.23 -31.40 -13.66
N ARG A 74 -5.62 -32.03 -14.69
CA ARG A 74 -6.03 -31.88 -16.09
C ARG A 74 -5.99 -33.24 -16.75
N LYS A 75 -7.01 -33.52 -17.57
CA LYS A 75 -7.02 -34.74 -18.42
C LYS A 75 -5.96 -34.60 -19.50
N LEU A 76 -5.21 -35.66 -19.76
CA LEU A 76 -4.26 -35.68 -20.87
C LEU A 76 -5.02 -35.79 -22.22
N PRO A 77 -4.58 -35.05 -23.27
CA PRO A 77 -5.33 -34.96 -24.52
C PRO A 77 -5.45 -36.30 -25.24
N ASP A 78 -4.41 -37.12 -25.23
CA ASP A 78 -4.26 -38.30 -26.08
C ASP A 78 -4.71 -39.59 -25.38
N ASP A 79 -4.89 -39.58 -24.07
CA ASP A 79 -5.34 -40.74 -23.29
C ASP A 79 -6.42 -40.35 -22.29
N SER A 80 -7.60 -40.88 -22.52
CA SER A 80 -8.75 -40.65 -21.63
C SER A 80 -8.61 -41.25 -20.23
N SER A 81 -7.64 -42.16 -20.03
CA SER A 81 -7.40 -42.85 -18.76
C SER A 81 -6.34 -42.21 -17.88
N GLU A 82 -5.65 -41.20 -18.37
CA GLU A 82 -4.55 -40.53 -17.65
C GLU A 82 -4.84 -39.07 -17.33
N ILE A 83 -4.38 -38.66 -16.16
CA ILE A 83 -4.60 -37.31 -15.60
C ILE A 83 -3.26 -36.74 -15.18
N LEU A 84 -3.01 -35.51 -15.59
CA LEU A 84 -1.90 -34.73 -15.09
C LEU A 84 -2.28 -34.04 -13.79
N GLU A 85 -1.52 -34.27 -12.75
CA GLU A 85 -1.62 -33.62 -11.43
C GLU A 85 -0.53 -32.56 -11.27
N GLY A 86 -0.94 -31.35 -10.90
CA GLY A 86 -0.01 -30.33 -10.41
C GLY A 86 0.13 -30.45 -8.89
N SER A 87 1.35 -30.60 -8.43
CA SER A 87 1.66 -30.82 -7.01
C SER A 87 2.59 -29.74 -6.44
N TYR A 88 2.89 -29.83 -5.15
CA TYR A 88 3.89 -28.97 -4.50
C TYR A 88 5.30 -29.16 -5.11
N TYR A 89 5.55 -30.31 -5.70
CA TYR A 89 6.85 -30.72 -6.21
C TYR A 89 6.79 -31.07 -7.71
N GLY A 90 6.23 -30.18 -8.52
CA GLY A 90 6.13 -30.36 -9.96
C GLY A 90 4.87 -31.09 -10.41
N LEU A 91 5.00 -31.92 -11.42
CA LEU A 91 3.90 -32.58 -12.13
C LEU A 91 3.97 -34.09 -11.99
N LYS A 92 2.82 -34.74 -11.94
CA LYS A 92 2.69 -36.20 -11.87
C LYS A 92 1.62 -36.70 -12.84
N VAL A 93 1.79 -37.91 -13.30
CA VAL A 93 0.76 -38.62 -14.08
C VAL A 93 0.05 -39.62 -13.16
N LEU A 94 -1.26 -39.48 -13.09
CA LEU A 94 -2.14 -40.44 -12.46
C LEU A 94 -2.79 -41.31 -13.54
N SER A 95 -2.91 -42.60 -13.28
CA SER A 95 -3.61 -43.55 -14.18
C SER A 95 -4.53 -44.46 -13.41
N LYS A 96 -5.52 -45.02 -14.10
CA LYS A 96 -6.48 -45.95 -13.52
C LYS A 96 -6.11 -47.39 -13.87
N VAL A 97 -5.70 -48.16 -12.86
CA VAL A 97 -5.34 -49.56 -13.01
C VAL A 97 -6.27 -50.42 -12.14
N ASN A 98 -6.90 -51.43 -12.70
CA ASN A 98 -7.85 -52.29 -11.98
C ASN A 98 -8.93 -51.49 -11.21
N ASN A 99 -9.45 -50.45 -11.84
CA ASN A 99 -10.45 -49.54 -11.29
C ASN A 99 -9.98 -48.69 -10.08
N LYS A 100 -8.69 -48.67 -9.79
CA LYS A 100 -8.05 -47.84 -8.75
C LYS A 100 -7.13 -46.83 -9.38
N TRP A 101 -7.15 -45.59 -8.85
CA TRP A 101 -6.24 -44.55 -9.25
C TRP A 101 -4.88 -44.70 -8.52
N ILE A 102 -3.81 -44.62 -9.28
CA ILE A 102 -2.43 -44.70 -8.78
C ILE A 102 -1.56 -43.61 -9.43
N VAL A 103 -0.45 -43.31 -8.80
CA VAL A 103 0.61 -42.53 -9.45
C VAL A 103 1.32 -43.44 -10.45
N LYS A 104 1.19 -43.15 -11.74
CA LYS A 104 1.92 -43.84 -12.81
C LYS A 104 3.41 -43.47 -12.76
N ASN A 105 3.70 -42.16 -12.73
CA ASN A 105 5.05 -41.63 -12.57
C ASN A 105 5.02 -40.16 -12.14
N ASN A 106 6.13 -39.69 -11.60
CA ASN A 106 6.45 -38.27 -11.51
C ASN A 106 7.09 -37.84 -12.83
N ILE A 107 6.87 -36.61 -13.27
CA ILE A 107 7.55 -36.06 -14.42
C ILE A 107 8.88 -35.46 -13.94
N SER A 108 9.99 -36.08 -14.32
CA SER A 108 11.33 -35.65 -13.87
C SER A 108 11.80 -34.40 -14.62
N GLY A 109 12.64 -33.59 -14.00
CA GLY A 109 13.25 -32.40 -14.60
C GLY A 109 12.50 -31.09 -14.34
N PHE A 110 11.40 -31.13 -13.55
CA PHE A 110 10.71 -29.92 -13.10
C PHE A 110 10.06 -30.14 -11.74
N ASP A 111 10.62 -29.56 -10.70
CA ASP A 111 10.22 -29.71 -9.30
C ASP A 111 9.54 -28.45 -8.70
N ILE A 112 9.15 -27.51 -9.57
CA ILE A 112 8.50 -26.27 -9.17
C ILE A 112 7.02 -26.51 -8.90
N SER A 113 6.53 -25.98 -7.78
CA SER A 113 5.13 -26.08 -7.39
C SER A 113 4.18 -25.61 -8.51
N SER A 114 3.30 -26.51 -8.96
CA SER A 114 2.49 -26.36 -10.16
C SER A 114 1.02 -26.17 -9.81
N ARG A 115 0.71 -25.06 -9.12
CA ARG A 115 -0.66 -24.74 -8.70
C ARG A 115 -1.57 -24.44 -9.88
N PHE A 116 -1.10 -23.63 -10.82
CA PHE A 116 -1.83 -23.28 -12.02
C PHE A 116 -1.05 -23.79 -13.23
N PHE A 117 -1.65 -24.70 -13.94
CA PHE A 117 -1.09 -25.19 -15.19
C PHE A 117 -2.18 -25.53 -16.19
N GLU A 118 -1.86 -25.43 -17.48
CA GLU A 118 -2.73 -25.83 -18.58
C GLU A 118 -1.91 -26.51 -19.67
N ILE A 119 -2.56 -27.42 -20.39
CA ILE A 119 -1.98 -28.09 -21.54
C ILE A 119 -2.41 -27.33 -22.80
N SER A 120 -1.44 -26.82 -23.53
CA SER A 120 -1.65 -26.07 -24.76
C SER A 120 -1.94 -27.00 -25.95
N ASN A 121 -2.46 -26.40 -27.02
CA ASN A 121 -2.81 -27.17 -28.22
C ASN A 121 -1.59 -27.73 -28.98
N ASN A 122 -0.40 -27.17 -28.73
CA ASN A 122 0.87 -27.69 -29.27
C ASN A 122 1.56 -28.70 -28.34
N GLY A 123 0.87 -29.19 -27.31
CA GLY A 123 1.38 -30.20 -26.38
C GLY A 123 2.28 -29.67 -25.26
N LYS A 124 2.62 -28.37 -25.26
CA LYS A 124 3.40 -27.78 -24.15
C LYS A 124 2.54 -27.64 -22.90
N ILE A 125 3.16 -27.82 -21.75
CA ILE A 125 2.52 -27.53 -20.46
C ILE A 125 2.97 -26.14 -20.02
N ILE A 126 2.00 -25.26 -19.79
CA ILE A 126 2.23 -23.91 -19.29
C ILE A 126 1.97 -23.93 -17.79
N VAL A 127 2.96 -23.59 -16.98
CA VAL A 127 2.86 -23.56 -15.50
C VAL A 127 3.07 -22.15 -15.00
N SER A 128 2.13 -21.64 -14.22
CA SER A 128 2.27 -20.35 -13.56
C SER A 128 2.61 -20.53 -12.09
N HIS A 129 3.70 -19.92 -11.65
CA HIS A 129 4.11 -19.82 -10.26
C HIS A 129 4.20 -18.35 -9.84
N GLY A 130 3.42 -17.93 -8.84
CA GLY A 130 3.26 -16.53 -8.45
C GLY A 130 4.58 -15.77 -8.20
N TYR A 131 5.57 -16.41 -7.59
CA TYR A 131 6.86 -15.79 -7.28
C TYR A 131 7.97 -16.04 -8.29
N LYS A 132 7.84 -17.09 -9.13
CA LYS A 132 8.89 -17.48 -10.09
C LYS A 132 8.57 -17.07 -11.52
N GLY A 133 7.29 -16.91 -11.88
CA GLY A 133 6.83 -16.54 -13.22
C GLY A 133 6.14 -17.70 -13.94
N VAL A 134 6.04 -17.60 -15.25
CA VAL A 134 5.35 -18.58 -16.10
C VAL A 134 6.40 -19.41 -16.87
N TYR A 135 6.27 -20.72 -16.76
CA TYR A 135 7.14 -21.68 -17.42
C TYR A 135 6.40 -22.34 -18.57
N LYS A 136 7.09 -22.52 -19.68
CA LYS A 136 6.64 -23.28 -20.86
C LYS A 136 7.46 -24.56 -20.94
N LEU A 137 6.82 -25.70 -20.69
CA LEU A 137 7.49 -27.00 -20.59
C LEU A 137 7.25 -27.81 -21.85
N SER A 138 8.30 -28.40 -22.39
CA SER A 138 8.25 -29.46 -23.40
C SER A 138 8.45 -30.79 -22.72
N VAL A 139 7.47 -31.68 -22.85
CA VAL A 139 7.44 -32.99 -22.16
C VAL A 139 7.68 -34.12 -23.14
N SER A 140 8.33 -35.19 -22.69
CA SER A 140 8.45 -36.41 -23.48
C SER A 140 7.08 -37.01 -23.80
N SER A 141 6.96 -37.71 -24.93
CA SER A 141 5.69 -38.31 -25.38
C SER A 141 5.07 -39.30 -24.37
N ASP A 142 5.90 -39.89 -23.52
CA ASP A 142 5.47 -40.79 -22.45
C ASP A 142 5.23 -40.09 -21.11
N PHE A 143 5.30 -38.76 -21.07
CA PHE A 143 5.14 -37.91 -19.87
C PHE A 143 6.03 -38.31 -18.68
N LYS A 144 7.24 -38.83 -18.93
CA LYS A 144 8.16 -39.17 -17.85
C LYS A 144 9.17 -38.08 -17.53
N ASN A 145 9.58 -37.30 -18.54
CA ASN A 145 10.64 -36.32 -18.39
C ASN A 145 10.26 -34.99 -19.03
N ILE A 146 10.71 -33.92 -18.46
CA ILE A 146 10.77 -32.62 -19.12
C ILE A 146 11.99 -32.64 -20.04
N ILE A 147 11.76 -32.45 -21.34
CA ILE A 147 12.80 -32.36 -22.35
C ILE A 147 13.50 -31.01 -22.25
N ASP A 148 12.71 -29.95 -22.11
CA ASP A 148 13.19 -28.59 -22.05
C ASP A 148 12.11 -27.71 -21.39
N TYR A 149 12.53 -26.64 -20.74
CA TYR A 149 11.61 -25.62 -20.23
C TYR A 149 12.24 -24.23 -20.27
N GLU A 150 11.41 -23.24 -20.52
CA GLU A 150 11.81 -21.85 -20.53
C GLU A 150 10.92 -21.02 -19.62
N LEU A 151 11.49 -20.00 -18.99
CA LEU A 151 10.76 -18.96 -18.26
C LEU A 151 10.30 -17.90 -19.26
N ASP A 152 9.00 -17.64 -19.32
CA ASP A 152 8.44 -16.63 -20.21
C ASP A 152 8.89 -15.22 -19.80
N SER A 153 9.27 -14.40 -20.79
CA SER A 153 9.73 -13.03 -20.57
C SER A 153 8.62 -11.99 -20.53
N ILE A 154 7.45 -12.31 -21.09
CA ILE A 154 6.28 -11.43 -21.22
C ILE A 154 5.32 -11.66 -20.07
N ALA A 155 5.02 -12.91 -19.75
CA ALA A 155 4.15 -13.33 -18.66
C ALA A 155 4.91 -13.27 -17.31
N VAL A 156 5.05 -12.06 -16.77
CA VAL A 156 5.82 -11.80 -15.56
C VAL A 156 5.15 -12.34 -14.31
N LYS A 157 5.93 -12.61 -13.28
CA LYS A 157 5.44 -13.05 -11.96
C LYS A 157 4.58 -11.99 -11.27
N GLY A 158 3.66 -12.42 -10.41
CA GLY A 158 2.83 -11.55 -9.58
C GLY A 158 2.05 -12.33 -8.53
N GLY A 159 1.67 -11.69 -7.44
CA GLY A 159 0.98 -12.34 -6.30
C GLY A 159 -0.44 -12.83 -6.62
N ASN A 160 -1.12 -12.16 -7.54
CA ASN A 160 -2.52 -12.45 -7.92
C ASN A 160 -2.62 -13.07 -9.32
N THR A 161 -1.56 -13.72 -9.76
CA THR A 161 -1.51 -14.35 -11.08
C THR A 161 -2.19 -15.71 -11.09
N SER A 162 -2.83 -16.03 -12.20
CA SER A 162 -3.45 -17.35 -12.42
C SER A 162 -3.55 -17.67 -13.91
N LEU A 163 -3.82 -18.91 -14.20
CA LEU A 163 -3.83 -19.47 -15.53
C LEU A 163 -5.08 -20.32 -15.72
N ALA A 164 -5.78 -20.14 -16.83
CA ALA A 164 -6.90 -20.98 -17.19
C ALA A 164 -7.02 -21.14 -18.71
N LYS A 165 -7.54 -22.29 -19.13
CA LYS A 165 -7.85 -22.58 -20.55
C LYS A 165 -9.32 -22.26 -20.81
N PHE A 166 -9.61 -21.43 -21.82
CA PHE A 166 -10.95 -21.07 -22.24
C PHE A 166 -11.00 -20.99 -23.78
N ASP A 167 -12.01 -21.58 -24.40
CA ASP A 167 -12.18 -21.60 -25.84
C ASP A 167 -10.88 -22.02 -26.57
N ASN A 168 -10.27 -23.11 -26.11
CA ASN A 168 -8.99 -23.65 -26.58
C ASN A 168 -7.77 -22.72 -26.48
N ASN A 169 -7.88 -21.60 -25.83
CA ASN A 169 -6.78 -20.68 -25.58
C ASN A 169 -6.42 -20.65 -24.10
N ILE A 170 -5.16 -20.48 -23.80
CA ILE A 170 -4.67 -20.32 -22.43
C ILE A 170 -4.55 -18.83 -22.15
N PHE A 171 -5.18 -18.41 -21.04
CA PHE A 171 -5.14 -17.04 -20.55
C PHE A 171 -4.34 -16.97 -19.25
N TYR A 172 -3.55 -15.93 -19.12
CA TYR A 172 -2.78 -15.61 -17.94
C TYR A 172 -3.20 -14.25 -17.42
N ASN A 173 -3.69 -14.23 -16.18
CA ASN A 173 -4.05 -13.00 -15.47
C ASN A 173 -2.85 -12.48 -14.67
N TYR A 174 -2.58 -11.18 -14.73
CA TYR A 174 -1.57 -10.50 -13.95
C TYR A 174 -1.96 -9.03 -13.70
N ASP A 175 -1.20 -8.31 -12.87
CA ASP A 175 -1.55 -6.96 -12.40
C ASP A 175 -1.77 -5.90 -13.51
N LYS A 176 -1.25 -6.14 -14.72
CA LYS A 176 -1.37 -5.22 -15.85
C LYS A 176 -2.39 -5.67 -16.92
N GLY A 177 -3.19 -6.67 -16.62
CA GLY A 177 -4.24 -7.14 -17.52
C GLY A 177 -4.23 -8.64 -17.78
N MET A 178 -4.64 -9.02 -18.97
CA MET A 178 -4.80 -10.40 -19.40
C MET A 178 -3.92 -10.69 -20.60
N LEU A 179 -3.11 -11.72 -20.51
CA LEU A 179 -2.34 -12.25 -21.63
C LEU A 179 -2.99 -13.52 -22.17
N LYS A 180 -2.89 -13.72 -23.46
CA LYS A 180 -3.33 -14.91 -24.18
C LYS A 180 -2.09 -15.61 -24.77
N TYR A 181 -1.94 -16.89 -24.50
CA TYR A 181 -0.87 -17.70 -25.08
C TYR A 181 -1.20 -18.05 -26.53
N ASN A 182 -0.26 -17.76 -27.40
CA ASN A 182 -0.28 -18.15 -28.80
C ASN A 182 0.59 -19.41 -29.00
N SER A 183 -0.07 -20.54 -29.29
CA SER A 183 0.63 -21.82 -29.46
C SER A 183 1.50 -21.89 -30.73
N LEU A 184 1.28 -21.02 -31.72
CA LEU A 184 2.07 -20.97 -32.96
C LEU A 184 3.38 -20.22 -32.77
N SER A 185 3.33 -19.04 -32.15
CA SER A 185 4.53 -18.24 -31.85
C SER A 185 5.22 -18.65 -30.55
N ASN A 186 4.60 -19.51 -29.76
CA ASN A 186 5.05 -19.93 -28.42
C ASN A 186 5.22 -18.75 -27.42
N ASP A 187 4.45 -17.67 -27.59
CA ASP A 187 4.56 -16.45 -26.79
C ASP A 187 3.20 -15.98 -26.26
N PHE A 188 3.25 -15.16 -25.22
CA PHE A 188 2.09 -14.48 -24.70
C PHE A 188 1.88 -13.14 -25.41
N THR A 189 0.63 -12.83 -25.75
CA THR A 189 0.21 -11.56 -26.31
C THR A 189 -0.91 -10.97 -25.47
N LYS A 190 -1.02 -9.64 -25.39
CA LYS A 190 -2.06 -8.98 -24.62
C LYS A 190 -3.43 -9.21 -25.29
N ASP A 191 -4.39 -9.72 -24.52
CA ASP A 191 -5.80 -9.77 -24.96
C ASP A 191 -6.44 -8.40 -24.72
N THR A 192 -6.88 -7.73 -25.79
CA THR A 192 -7.41 -6.37 -25.71
C THR A 192 -8.75 -6.31 -25.00
N LEU A 193 -9.67 -7.25 -25.30
CA LEU A 193 -11.00 -7.28 -24.71
C LEU A 193 -10.94 -7.51 -23.18
N LEU A 194 -10.21 -8.53 -22.77
CA LEU A 194 -10.14 -8.89 -21.35
C LEU A 194 -9.23 -7.94 -20.54
N SER A 195 -8.26 -7.29 -21.20
CA SER A 195 -7.42 -6.29 -20.54
C SER A 195 -8.15 -4.97 -20.30
N GLN A 196 -9.20 -4.64 -21.05
CA GLN A 196 -10.04 -3.48 -20.75
C GLN A 196 -10.77 -3.63 -19.42
N LEU A 197 -11.25 -4.82 -19.09
CA LEU A 197 -11.86 -5.10 -17.78
C LEU A 197 -10.89 -4.84 -16.62
N SER A 198 -9.60 -5.08 -16.86
CA SER A 198 -8.54 -4.84 -15.86
C SER A 198 -8.20 -3.36 -15.68
N SER A 199 -8.52 -2.49 -16.64
CA SER A 199 -8.30 -1.04 -16.53
C SER A 199 -9.44 -0.31 -15.83
N GLU A 200 -10.65 -0.87 -15.89
CA GLU A 200 -11.86 -0.30 -15.30
C GLU A 200 -12.10 -0.80 -13.87
N ASP A 201 -11.76 -2.07 -13.60
CA ASP A 201 -11.89 -2.70 -12.30
C ASP A 201 -10.72 -3.69 -12.11
N LEU A 202 -9.84 -3.40 -11.17
CA LEU A 202 -8.64 -4.23 -10.93
C LEU A 202 -9.03 -5.70 -10.74
N LEU A 203 -8.50 -6.57 -11.58
CA LEU A 203 -8.72 -8.00 -11.45
C LEU A 203 -7.88 -8.53 -10.29
N TYR A 204 -8.55 -8.80 -9.18
CA TYR A 204 -7.98 -9.46 -8.02
C TYR A 204 -8.38 -10.92 -8.04
N GLY A 205 -7.45 -11.82 -7.96
CA GLY A 205 -7.79 -13.21 -7.78
C GLY A 205 -7.61 -14.07 -9.01
N ILE A 206 -8.13 -15.28 -8.93
CA ILE A 206 -7.89 -16.31 -9.93
C ILE A 206 -8.94 -16.27 -11.04
N ILE A 207 -8.51 -16.62 -12.25
CA ILE A 207 -9.42 -16.90 -13.34
C ILE A 207 -9.84 -18.38 -13.30
N ARG A 208 -11.11 -18.63 -13.59
CA ARG A 208 -11.70 -19.98 -13.57
C ARG A 208 -12.48 -20.25 -14.84
N ASN A 209 -12.30 -21.41 -15.42
CA ASN A 209 -13.18 -21.93 -16.46
C ASN A 209 -14.20 -22.87 -15.82
N ASP A 210 -15.45 -22.78 -16.22
CA ASP A 210 -16.49 -23.72 -15.81
C ASP A 210 -16.78 -24.77 -16.90
N PHE A 211 -17.59 -25.78 -16.57
CA PHE A 211 -17.97 -26.83 -17.50
C PHE A 211 -18.92 -26.36 -18.63
N ASP A 212 -19.53 -25.19 -18.49
CA ASP A 212 -20.39 -24.59 -19.51
C ASP A 212 -19.61 -23.70 -20.48
N GLY A 213 -18.28 -23.67 -20.38
CA GLY A 213 -17.44 -22.86 -21.23
C GLY A 213 -17.54 -21.35 -20.94
N LYS A 214 -17.73 -20.97 -19.67
CA LYS A 214 -17.58 -19.60 -19.22
C LYS A 214 -16.24 -19.40 -18.54
N LEU A 215 -15.57 -18.30 -18.83
CA LEU A 215 -14.38 -17.85 -18.11
C LEU A 215 -14.79 -16.83 -17.04
N TRP A 216 -14.55 -17.16 -15.80
CA TRP A 216 -14.85 -16.33 -14.64
C TRP A 216 -13.63 -15.55 -14.20
N LEU A 217 -13.84 -14.25 -13.95
CA LEU A 217 -12.81 -13.28 -13.57
C LEU A 217 -13.31 -12.56 -12.33
N PHE A 218 -12.46 -12.42 -11.34
CA PHE A 218 -12.82 -11.78 -10.07
C PHE A 218 -12.10 -10.45 -9.97
N SER A 219 -12.85 -9.39 -9.71
CA SER A 219 -12.36 -8.05 -9.47
C SER A 219 -12.77 -7.56 -8.09
N GLU A 220 -12.43 -6.33 -7.73
CA GLU A 220 -12.75 -5.79 -6.41
C GLU A 220 -14.25 -5.75 -6.15
N ASN A 221 -15.00 -5.23 -7.09
CA ASN A 221 -16.42 -4.94 -6.93
C ASN A 221 -17.32 -5.84 -7.80
N ASN A 222 -16.73 -6.65 -8.69
CA ASN A 222 -17.48 -7.45 -9.63
C ASN A 222 -16.94 -8.88 -9.76
N ILE A 223 -17.79 -9.77 -10.24
CA ILE A 223 -17.42 -11.05 -10.80
C ILE A 223 -17.85 -11.01 -12.26
N HIS A 224 -16.88 -10.97 -13.15
CA HIS A 224 -17.16 -10.99 -14.59
C HIS A 224 -17.15 -12.42 -15.11
N TYR A 225 -17.98 -12.69 -16.10
CA TYR A 225 -17.90 -13.93 -16.84
C TYR A 225 -17.95 -13.67 -18.33
N VAL A 226 -17.06 -14.34 -19.02
CA VAL A 226 -16.93 -14.31 -20.47
C VAL A 226 -17.50 -15.57 -21.04
N TYR A 227 -18.34 -15.46 -22.03
CA TYR A 227 -18.95 -16.58 -22.73
C TYR A 227 -19.00 -16.31 -24.23
N LYS A 228 -19.07 -17.37 -25.00
CA LYS A 228 -19.27 -17.30 -26.43
C LYS A 228 -20.75 -17.21 -26.75
N ASP A 229 -21.16 -16.13 -27.36
CA ASP A 229 -22.54 -15.95 -27.83
C ASP A 229 -22.84 -16.97 -28.95
N LEU A 230 -23.86 -17.78 -28.77
CA LEU A 230 -24.20 -18.84 -29.71
C LEU A 230 -24.67 -18.32 -31.06
N VAL A 231 -25.18 -17.09 -31.13
CA VAL A 231 -25.71 -16.51 -32.36
C VAL A 231 -24.61 -15.79 -33.15
N SER A 232 -23.87 -14.92 -32.49
CA SER A 232 -22.82 -14.13 -33.16
C SER A 232 -21.46 -14.83 -33.21
N GLY A 233 -21.23 -15.85 -32.39
CA GLY A 233 -19.93 -16.50 -32.22
C GLY A 233 -18.91 -15.64 -31.49
N ASN A 234 -19.25 -14.41 -31.13
CA ASN A 234 -18.37 -13.47 -30.47
C ASN A 234 -18.32 -13.70 -28.95
N LYS A 235 -17.21 -13.32 -28.35
CA LYS A 235 -17.09 -13.28 -26.89
C LYS A 235 -17.91 -12.11 -26.34
N LYS A 236 -18.75 -12.40 -25.36
CA LYS A 236 -19.50 -11.43 -24.58
C LYS A 236 -19.07 -11.47 -23.12
N VAL A 237 -19.09 -10.32 -22.48
CA VAL A 237 -18.81 -10.17 -21.05
C VAL A 237 -20.09 -9.77 -20.35
N SER A 238 -20.33 -10.39 -19.21
CA SER A 238 -21.37 -10.00 -18.27
C SER A 238 -20.77 -9.91 -16.86
N SER A 239 -21.38 -9.07 -16.02
CA SER A 239 -20.85 -8.80 -14.69
C SER A 239 -21.90 -9.04 -13.62
N ILE A 240 -21.45 -9.55 -12.49
CA ILE A 240 -22.21 -9.71 -11.25
C ILE A 240 -21.56 -8.82 -10.23
N VAL A 241 -22.31 -7.89 -9.68
CA VAL A 241 -21.81 -7.03 -8.60
C VAL A 241 -21.61 -7.84 -7.34
N SER A 242 -20.40 -7.83 -6.80
CA SER A 242 -20.04 -8.60 -5.60
C SER A 242 -18.75 -8.09 -5.01
N THR A 243 -18.78 -7.62 -3.78
CA THR A 243 -17.59 -7.14 -3.09
C THR A 243 -16.55 -8.25 -2.83
N ASN A 244 -15.27 -7.91 -2.92
CA ASN A 244 -14.17 -8.80 -2.57
C ASN A 244 -14.12 -9.13 -1.07
N GLN A 245 -14.70 -8.29 -0.20
CA GLN A 245 -14.74 -8.52 1.26
C GLN A 245 -15.36 -9.86 1.65
N LEU A 246 -16.27 -10.37 0.83
CA LEU A 246 -16.90 -11.68 1.03
C LEU A 246 -16.06 -12.85 0.51
N ARG A 247 -15.04 -12.59 -0.31
CA ARG A 247 -14.24 -13.61 -0.99
C ARG A 247 -12.85 -13.72 -0.39
N ARG A 248 -12.24 -14.89 -0.49
CA ARG A 248 -10.84 -15.09 -0.13
C ARG A 248 -9.98 -14.92 -1.38
N THR A 249 -9.28 -13.81 -1.48
CA THR A 249 -8.39 -13.50 -2.61
C THR A 249 -7.40 -14.64 -2.87
N VAL A 250 -7.19 -14.97 -4.15
CA VAL A 250 -6.36 -16.08 -4.64
C VAL A 250 -6.95 -17.48 -4.35
N PHE A 251 -8.13 -17.55 -3.74
CA PHE A 251 -8.87 -18.79 -3.48
C PHE A 251 -10.35 -18.70 -3.90
N GLU A 252 -10.65 -17.74 -4.76
CA GLU A 252 -11.99 -17.57 -5.29
C GLU A 252 -12.45 -18.86 -5.98
N ASN A 253 -13.69 -19.19 -5.76
CA ASN A 253 -14.30 -20.35 -6.37
C ASN A 253 -15.72 -20.05 -6.80
N ILE A 254 -16.06 -20.54 -7.97
CA ILE A 254 -17.42 -20.55 -8.47
C ILE A 254 -17.70 -21.94 -9.07
N SER A 255 -18.87 -22.47 -8.81
CA SER A 255 -19.26 -23.79 -9.29
C SER A 255 -20.72 -23.79 -9.69
N LYS A 256 -21.01 -24.35 -10.86
CA LYS A 256 -22.38 -24.59 -11.30
C LYS A 256 -23.02 -25.68 -10.47
N VAL A 257 -24.26 -25.46 -10.04
CA VAL A 257 -25.04 -26.44 -9.28
C VAL A 257 -26.33 -26.87 -9.98
N ASP A 258 -26.87 -26.00 -10.84
CA ASP A 258 -28.08 -26.29 -11.65
C ASP A 258 -28.00 -25.42 -12.92
N LYS A 259 -28.96 -25.52 -13.82
CA LYS A 259 -29.01 -24.86 -15.15
C LYS A 259 -28.37 -23.46 -15.19
N SER A 260 -28.92 -22.51 -14.42
CA SER A 260 -28.42 -21.13 -14.33
C SER A 260 -27.88 -20.79 -12.94
N LYS A 261 -27.88 -21.75 -12.00
CA LYS A 261 -27.50 -21.51 -10.62
C LYS A 261 -26.04 -21.84 -10.35
N TYR A 262 -25.36 -20.90 -9.72
CA TYR A 262 -23.98 -21.02 -9.33
C TYR A 262 -23.82 -20.80 -7.83
N ILE A 263 -22.82 -21.42 -7.26
CA ILE A 263 -22.36 -21.20 -5.89
C ILE A 263 -21.01 -20.52 -5.95
N ILE A 264 -20.87 -19.45 -5.18
CA ILE A 264 -19.64 -18.68 -5.01
C ILE A 264 -19.18 -18.89 -3.57
N GLY A 265 -17.97 -19.40 -3.38
CA GLY A 265 -17.37 -19.56 -2.06
C GLY A 265 -17.07 -18.20 -1.42
N THR A 266 -17.33 -18.09 -0.12
CA THR A 266 -17.06 -16.90 0.69
C THR A 266 -16.22 -17.26 1.92
N ASN A 267 -15.78 -16.27 2.67
CA ASN A 267 -15.04 -16.50 3.91
C ASN A 267 -15.83 -17.27 4.97
N ASN A 268 -17.16 -17.10 4.98
CA ASN A 268 -18.05 -17.64 6.03
C ASN A 268 -19.07 -18.66 5.49
N GLY A 269 -18.89 -19.15 4.26
CA GLY A 269 -19.82 -20.09 3.64
C GLY A 269 -19.87 -19.93 2.13
N PHE A 270 -21.05 -19.77 1.56
CA PHE A 270 -21.22 -19.56 0.13
C PHE A 270 -22.47 -18.73 -0.19
N ILE A 271 -22.44 -18.09 -1.33
CA ILE A 271 -23.58 -17.36 -1.91
C ILE A 271 -24.07 -18.16 -3.12
N THR A 272 -25.39 -18.26 -3.26
CA THR A 272 -26.01 -18.84 -4.47
C THR A 272 -26.52 -17.72 -5.36
N ILE A 273 -26.19 -17.78 -6.63
CA ILE A 273 -26.69 -16.86 -7.65
C ILE A 273 -27.37 -17.63 -8.77
N ASP A 274 -28.49 -17.09 -9.25
CA ASP A 274 -29.20 -17.60 -10.42
C ASP A 274 -29.03 -16.56 -11.56
N LEU A 275 -28.25 -16.90 -12.57
CA LEU A 275 -27.93 -15.99 -13.66
C LEU A 275 -29.12 -15.56 -14.49
N ASP A 276 -30.14 -16.41 -14.62
CA ASP A 276 -31.38 -16.10 -15.38
C ASP A 276 -32.24 -15.08 -14.62
N LYS A 277 -32.14 -15.11 -13.29
CA LYS A 277 -32.88 -14.20 -12.40
C LYS A 277 -32.07 -12.99 -11.98
N TYR A 278 -30.77 -13.01 -12.16
CA TYR A 278 -29.91 -11.90 -11.80
C TYR A 278 -30.18 -10.71 -12.73
N LYS A 279 -30.74 -9.67 -12.17
CA LYS A 279 -30.95 -8.39 -12.85
C LYS A 279 -30.34 -7.30 -12.01
N LEU A 280 -29.47 -6.56 -12.61
CA LEU A 280 -28.96 -5.32 -12.04
C LEU A 280 -29.94 -4.21 -12.41
N SER A 281 -30.58 -3.62 -11.42
CA SER A 281 -31.46 -2.44 -11.62
C SER A 281 -30.73 -1.19 -11.15
N SER A 282 -30.88 -0.11 -11.89
CA SER A 282 -30.42 1.20 -11.46
C SER A 282 -31.17 1.59 -10.17
N PRO A 283 -30.47 1.84 -9.08
CA PRO A 283 -31.14 2.27 -7.85
C PRO A 283 -31.65 3.70 -7.98
N GLU A 284 -32.58 4.09 -7.10
CA GLU A 284 -32.95 5.49 -6.91
C GLU A 284 -32.29 6.00 -5.63
N VAL A 285 -31.60 7.11 -5.71
CA VAL A 285 -30.99 7.79 -4.57
C VAL A 285 -31.88 8.93 -4.07
N LYS A 286 -31.98 9.08 -2.75
CA LYS A 286 -32.72 10.19 -2.13
C LYS A 286 -31.97 10.74 -0.94
N ILE A 287 -32.00 12.06 -0.81
CA ILE A 287 -31.60 12.77 0.40
C ILE A 287 -32.84 12.78 1.31
N ASN A 288 -32.85 11.95 2.32
CA ASN A 288 -34.03 11.78 3.18
C ASN A 288 -34.16 12.88 4.24
N LYS A 289 -33.01 13.36 4.73
CA LYS A 289 -32.97 14.35 5.82
C LYS A 289 -31.70 15.18 5.68
N VAL A 290 -31.83 16.45 5.98
CA VAL A 290 -30.70 17.36 6.14
C VAL A 290 -30.74 17.91 7.56
N GLU A 291 -29.61 17.93 8.20
CA GLU A 291 -29.43 18.45 9.53
C GLU A 291 -28.35 19.53 9.53
N SER A 292 -28.61 20.64 10.23
CA SER A 292 -27.57 21.61 10.58
C SER A 292 -27.30 21.60 12.07
N PHE A 293 -26.07 21.88 12.43
CA PHE A 293 -25.70 21.94 13.84
C PHE A 293 -24.56 22.90 14.11
N GLU A 294 -24.53 23.42 15.30
CA GLU A 294 -23.36 24.09 15.86
C GLU A 294 -22.49 23.06 16.57
N LEU A 295 -21.19 23.30 16.61
CA LEU A 295 -20.25 22.36 17.25
C LEU A 295 -20.65 22.12 18.72
N ASN A 296 -20.86 20.86 19.11
CA ASN A 296 -21.31 20.39 20.42
C ASN A 296 -22.79 20.66 20.77
N GLN A 297 -23.65 20.93 19.79
CA GLN A 297 -25.09 20.99 19.96
C GLN A 297 -25.78 19.86 19.19
N ASP A 298 -27.02 19.57 19.58
CA ASP A 298 -27.85 18.58 18.90
C ASP A 298 -28.22 19.06 17.50
N PRO A 299 -28.18 18.16 16.49
CA PRO A 299 -28.52 18.48 15.12
C PRO A 299 -30.01 18.92 14.98
N LEU A 300 -30.24 20.00 14.27
CA LEU A 300 -31.57 20.49 13.91
C LEU A 300 -31.93 20.04 12.51
N ALA A 301 -33.07 19.39 12.34
CA ALA A 301 -33.56 19.00 11.02
C ALA A 301 -34.02 20.24 10.24
N ILE A 302 -33.61 20.31 9.01
CA ILE A 302 -33.94 21.38 8.06
C ILE A 302 -35.07 20.90 7.16
N ASN A 303 -36.08 21.76 6.92
CA ASN A 303 -37.11 21.50 5.93
C ASN A 303 -36.53 21.65 4.52
N ARG A 304 -36.64 20.61 3.69
CA ARG A 304 -36.09 20.57 2.33
C ARG A 304 -36.87 21.47 1.34
N ASP A 305 -38.14 21.73 1.62
CA ASP A 305 -39.04 22.42 0.68
C ASP A 305 -38.90 23.94 0.72
N GLU A 306 -38.06 24.46 1.62
CA GLU A 306 -37.79 25.89 1.78
C GLU A 306 -36.41 26.26 1.29
N LEU A 307 -36.20 27.53 0.92
CA LEU A 307 -34.86 28.06 0.60
C LEU A 307 -34.03 27.98 1.90
N ILE A 308 -33.05 27.09 1.91
CA ILE A 308 -32.22 26.83 3.08
C ILE A 308 -31.18 27.94 3.21
N GLN A 309 -31.45 28.90 4.11
CA GLN A 309 -30.48 29.91 4.52
C GLN A 309 -30.01 29.57 5.93
N LEU A 310 -28.74 29.32 6.07
CA LEU A 310 -28.15 28.92 7.35
C LEU A 310 -27.43 30.11 7.98
N GLU A 311 -27.69 30.34 9.24
CA GLU A 311 -26.91 31.28 10.05
C GLU A 311 -25.46 30.81 10.12
N SER A 312 -24.53 31.74 10.19
CA SER A 312 -23.09 31.46 10.21
C SER A 312 -22.61 30.48 11.28
N ASN A 313 -23.40 30.33 12.37
CA ASN A 313 -23.07 29.41 13.47
C ASN A 313 -23.54 27.98 13.19
N PHE A 314 -24.57 27.82 12.34
CA PHE A 314 -25.11 26.51 11.92
C PHE A 314 -24.51 26.05 10.60
N ASN A 315 -23.19 26.19 10.45
CA ASN A 315 -22.44 25.92 9.22
C ASN A 315 -21.89 24.50 9.11
N ASN A 316 -22.31 23.59 9.98
CA ASN A 316 -22.07 22.17 9.86
C ASN A 316 -23.35 21.48 9.38
N LEU A 317 -23.22 20.70 8.34
CA LEU A 317 -24.33 20.04 7.66
C LEU A 317 -24.13 18.55 7.58
N ARG A 318 -25.19 17.80 7.81
CA ARG A 318 -25.24 16.36 7.66
C ARG A 318 -26.38 15.99 6.71
N PHE A 319 -26.04 15.32 5.61
CA PHE A 319 -26.99 14.83 4.62
C PHE A 319 -27.20 13.35 4.80
N HIS A 320 -28.39 12.93 5.18
CA HIS A 320 -28.78 11.52 5.25
C HIS A 320 -29.25 11.08 3.88
N ILE A 321 -28.52 10.16 3.31
CA ILE A 321 -28.77 9.61 1.98
C ILE A 321 -29.29 8.18 2.09
N ASN A 322 -30.17 7.81 1.19
CA ASN A 322 -30.71 6.47 1.12
C ASN A 322 -30.88 6.00 -0.31
N VAL A 323 -30.78 4.71 -0.48
CA VAL A 323 -31.05 4.01 -1.75
C VAL A 323 -31.93 2.83 -1.46
N SER A 324 -33.02 2.70 -2.21
CA SER A 324 -33.91 1.54 -2.13
C SER A 324 -33.30 0.33 -2.84
N ASN A 325 -32.26 -0.27 -2.23
CA ASN A 325 -31.66 -1.51 -2.70
C ASN A 325 -31.69 -2.56 -1.58
N TYR A 326 -32.48 -3.61 -1.78
CA TYR A 326 -32.61 -4.71 -0.82
C TYR A 326 -31.74 -5.94 -1.17
N GLN A 327 -30.84 -5.79 -2.13
CA GLN A 327 -29.94 -6.87 -2.56
C GLN A 327 -28.75 -6.97 -1.61
N LYS A 328 -28.76 -7.98 -0.75
CA LYS A 328 -27.80 -8.16 0.36
C LYS A 328 -26.31 -8.13 -0.04
N PHE A 329 -25.99 -8.53 -1.26
CA PHE A 329 -24.59 -8.70 -1.71
C PHE A 329 -24.18 -7.72 -2.81
N GLN A 330 -24.96 -6.67 -3.02
CA GLN A 330 -24.65 -5.61 -3.96
C GLN A 330 -24.25 -4.36 -3.16
N PRO A 331 -22.95 -4.09 -2.98
CA PRO A 331 -22.50 -2.90 -2.27
C PRO A 331 -22.92 -1.65 -3.04
N ILE A 332 -23.39 -0.67 -2.30
CA ILE A 332 -23.74 0.63 -2.83
C ILE A 332 -22.56 1.56 -2.57
N THR A 333 -22.10 2.21 -3.61
CA THR A 333 -21.15 3.32 -3.52
C THR A 333 -21.93 4.61 -3.76
N PHE A 334 -21.86 5.53 -2.83
CA PHE A 334 -22.38 6.87 -3.03
C PHE A 334 -21.28 7.75 -3.61
N GLU A 335 -21.66 8.56 -4.59
CA GLU A 335 -20.80 9.61 -5.11
C GLU A 335 -21.49 10.94 -4.86
N TYR A 336 -20.78 11.89 -4.28
CA TYR A 336 -21.30 13.20 -3.96
C TYR A 336 -20.38 14.32 -4.42
N LEU A 337 -20.99 15.45 -4.67
CA LEU A 337 -20.31 16.69 -5.01
C LEU A 337 -21.00 17.81 -4.21
N LEU A 338 -20.22 18.67 -3.60
CA LEU A 338 -20.71 19.91 -3.02
C LEU A 338 -20.15 21.07 -3.87
N ASP A 339 -20.95 21.54 -4.83
CA ASP A 339 -20.58 22.69 -5.64
C ASP A 339 -20.36 23.91 -4.74
N GLY A 340 -19.32 24.66 -5.00
CA GLY A 340 -18.85 25.74 -4.13
C GLY A 340 -17.80 25.31 -3.09
N TYR A 341 -17.58 24.00 -2.89
CA TYR A 341 -16.60 23.48 -1.94
C TYR A 341 -15.67 22.41 -2.54
N LEU A 342 -16.21 21.49 -3.34
CA LEU A 342 -15.48 20.42 -4.00
C LEU A 342 -15.39 20.69 -5.50
N SER A 343 -14.28 20.33 -6.13
CA SER A 343 -14.09 20.41 -7.58
C SER A 343 -14.41 19.10 -8.31
N GLU A 344 -14.45 17.98 -7.60
CA GLU A 344 -14.61 16.64 -8.15
C GLU A 344 -15.56 15.79 -7.30
N TRP A 345 -16.15 14.77 -7.91
CA TRP A 345 -16.98 13.80 -7.23
C TRP A 345 -16.17 12.97 -6.24
N VAL A 346 -16.67 12.84 -5.04
CA VAL A 346 -16.09 12.02 -3.97
C VAL A 346 -16.92 10.76 -3.80
N SER A 347 -16.25 9.61 -3.80
CA SER A 347 -16.88 8.30 -3.58
C SER A 347 -16.79 7.88 -2.12
N VAL A 348 -17.90 7.37 -1.58
CA VAL A 348 -17.97 6.81 -0.24
C VAL A 348 -18.78 5.51 -0.24
N ASN A 349 -18.28 4.50 0.45
CA ASN A 349 -18.96 3.21 0.56
C ASN A 349 -19.80 3.15 1.84
N GLU A 350 -21.06 2.76 1.69
CA GLU A 350 -21.98 2.40 2.78
C GLU A 350 -22.08 3.39 3.96
N SER A 351 -21.89 4.67 3.71
CA SER A 351 -22.11 5.68 4.75
C SER A 351 -23.59 6.08 4.81
N PRO A 352 -24.22 6.06 5.97
CA PRO A 352 -25.62 6.48 6.11
C PRO A 352 -25.79 7.99 5.97
N PHE A 353 -24.73 8.74 6.09
CA PHE A 353 -24.75 10.20 5.97
C PHE A 353 -23.41 10.74 5.46
N ILE A 354 -23.44 11.92 4.90
CA ILE A 354 -22.28 12.71 4.49
C ILE A 354 -22.29 14.01 5.29
N GLU A 355 -21.16 14.36 5.84
CA GLU A 355 -21.02 15.50 6.74
C GLU A 355 -19.99 16.50 6.24
N PHE A 356 -20.35 17.77 6.30
CA PHE A 356 -19.46 18.89 6.01
C PHE A 356 -19.42 19.79 7.24
N ASN A 357 -18.22 20.09 7.70
CA ASN A 357 -18.01 20.88 8.88
C ASN A 357 -17.37 22.23 8.53
N ASN A 358 -17.83 23.27 9.22
CA ASN A 358 -17.29 24.63 9.14
C ASN A 358 -17.28 25.18 7.70
N LEU A 359 -18.43 25.09 7.04
CA LEU A 359 -18.61 25.66 5.70
C LEU A 359 -18.48 27.19 5.76
N LYS A 360 -17.78 27.73 4.78
CA LYS A 360 -17.59 29.17 4.65
C LYS A 360 -18.90 29.83 4.17
N PRO A 361 -19.11 31.13 4.44
CA PRO A 361 -20.22 31.86 3.84
C PRO A 361 -20.19 31.77 2.31
N GLY A 362 -21.33 31.43 1.73
CA GLY A 362 -21.46 31.25 0.28
C GLY A 362 -22.66 30.41 -0.09
N ASP A 363 -22.86 30.24 -1.39
CA ASP A 363 -23.93 29.43 -1.97
C ASP A 363 -23.35 28.07 -2.36
N TYR A 364 -24.11 27.01 -2.05
CA TYR A 364 -23.72 25.64 -2.24
C TYR A 364 -24.85 24.83 -2.86
N GLU A 365 -24.48 23.82 -3.67
CA GLU A 365 -25.40 22.79 -4.11
C GLU A 365 -24.81 21.42 -3.82
N PHE A 366 -25.44 20.67 -2.92
CA PHE A 366 -25.07 19.29 -2.65
C PHE A 366 -25.78 18.38 -3.66
N LYS A 367 -25.00 17.59 -4.37
CA LYS A 367 -25.44 16.61 -5.37
C LYS A 367 -25.01 15.23 -4.95
N VAL A 368 -25.91 14.25 -5.08
CA VAL A 368 -25.61 12.87 -4.77
C VAL A 368 -26.18 11.95 -5.85
N ARG A 369 -25.38 10.95 -6.22
CA ARG A 369 -25.80 9.82 -7.03
C ARG A 369 -25.30 8.54 -6.39
N ALA A 370 -25.92 7.44 -6.69
CA ALA A 370 -25.49 6.12 -6.21
C ALA A 370 -24.99 5.28 -7.38
N ARG A 371 -24.09 4.35 -7.06
CA ARG A 371 -23.59 3.37 -8.01
C ARG A 371 -23.65 1.97 -7.40
N VAL A 372 -24.14 0.99 -8.18
CA VAL A 372 -24.10 -0.43 -7.86
C VAL A 372 -23.32 -1.15 -8.96
N GLY A 373 -22.08 -1.54 -8.66
CA GLY A 373 -21.13 -1.95 -9.70
C GLY A 373 -20.86 -0.82 -10.68
N ASP A 374 -21.14 -1.05 -11.96
CA ASP A 374 -20.94 -0.04 -13.03
C ASP A 374 -22.24 0.72 -13.37
N LEU A 375 -23.35 0.40 -12.72
CA LEU A 375 -24.62 1.05 -12.94
C LEU A 375 -24.85 2.20 -11.96
N TYR A 376 -25.01 3.39 -12.52
CA TYR A 376 -25.42 4.57 -11.78
C TYR A 376 -26.91 4.55 -11.45
N SER A 377 -27.27 5.29 -10.42
CA SER A 377 -28.67 5.55 -10.08
C SER A 377 -29.43 6.19 -11.26
N SER A 378 -30.70 5.86 -11.35
CA SER A 378 -31.61 6.39 -12.39
C SER A 378 -31.81 7.90 -12.25
N ASN A 379 -31.54 8.45 -11.08
CA ASN A 379 -31.63 9.85 -10.75
C ASN A 379 -30.36 10.35 -10.05
N MET A 380 -30.24 11.65 -9.99
CA MET A 380 -29.33 12.40 -9.13
C MET A 380 -30.22 13.28 -8.24
N ASP A 381 -30.04 13.21 -6.93
CA ASP A 381 -30.76 14.07 -6.01
C ASP A 381 -29.87 15.23 -5.59
N SER A 382 -30.45 16.43 -5.49
CA SER A 382 -29.68 17.62 -5.12
C SER A 382 -30.47 18.54 -4.18
N ILE A 383 -29.71 19.33 -3.43
CA ILE A 383 -30.25 20.36 -2.55
C ILE A 383 -29.33 21.56 -2.53
N SER A 384 -29.92 22.75 -2.74
CA SER A 384 -29.21 24.01 -2.69
C SER A 384 -29.42 24.70 -1.36
N PHE A 385 -28.38 25.30 -0.84
CA PHE A 385 -28.40 26.04 0.42
C PHE A 385 -27.37 27.18 0.41
N SER A 386 -27.56 28.16 1.29
CA SER A 386 -26.58 29.22 1.48
C SER A 386 -26.19 29.34 2.95
N VAL A 387 -24.94 29.67 3.20
CA VAL A 387 -24.42 29.98 4.53
C VAL A 387 -24.20 31.49 4.61
N GLU A 388 -24.87 32.14 5.55
CA GLU A 388 -24.78 33.58 5.73
C GLU A 388 -23.41 34.00 6.28
N ARG A 389 -23.05 35.25 5.98
CA ARG A 389 -21.83 35.83 6.55
C ARG A 389 -22.08 36.16 8.03
N PRO A 390 -21.12 35.91 8.92
CA PRO A 390 -21.17 36.34 10.29
C PRO A 390 -21.43 37.86 10.37
N TRP A 391 -22.22 38.28 11.32
CA TRP A 391 -22.60 39.70 11.51
C TRP A 391 -21.39 40.64 11.54
N TYR A 392 -20.26 40.18 12.07
CA TYR A 392 -19.02 40.97 12.14
C TYR A 392 -18.29 41.11 10.78
N PHE A 393 -18.67 40.34 9.76
CA PHE A 393 -18.25 40.54 8.34
C PHE A 393 -19.34 41.20 7.49
N SER A 394 -20.44 41.69 8.12
CA SER A 394 -21.43 42.46 7.38
C SER A 394 -20.83 43.76 6.85
N ASN A 395 -21.36 44.25 5.73
CA ASN A 395 -20.90 45.52 5.13
C ASN A 395 -20.95 46.67 6.12
N PHE A 396 -21.96 46.64 7.01
CA PHE A 396 -22.13 47.64 8.08
C PHE A 396 -20.97 47.56 9.10
N MET A 397 -20.58 46.36 9.54
CA MET A 397 -19.48 46.18 10.49
C MET A 397 -18.11 46.49 9.85
N ILE A 398 -17.93 46.13 8.58
CA ILE A 398 -16.71 46.50 7.84
C ILE A 398 -16.57 48.03 7.77
N ALA A 399 -17.66 48.76 7.47
CA ALA A 399 -17.67 50.23 7.52
C ALA A 399 -17.34 50.78 8.92
N ASN A 400 -17.89 50.15 9.98
CA ASN A 400 -17.55 50.51 11.36
C ASN A 400 -16.07 50.25 11.71
N TYR A 401 -15.49 49.14 11.22
CA TYR A 401 -14.04 48.88 11.42
C TYR A 401 -13.17 49.96 10.77
N PHE A 402 -13.53 50.38 9.54
CA PHE A 402 -12.84 51.49 8.90
C PHE A 402 -13.02 52.81 9.67
N LEU A 403 -14.21 53.07 10.21
CA LEU A 403 -14.45 54.26 11.03
C LEU A 403 -13.62 54.21 12.31
N VAL A 404 -13.63 53.10 13.03
CA VAL A 404 -12.82 52.93 14.27
C VAL A 404 -11.32 53.05 13.94
N PHE A 405 -10.87 52.43 12.85
CA PHE A 405 -9.51 52.54 12.40
C PHE A 405 -9.12 54.00 12.09
N ALA A 406 -10.00 54.75 11.40
CA ALA A 406 -9.79 56.14 11.07
C ALA A 406 -9.71 57.01 12.35
N ILE A 407 -10.58 56.75 13.35
CA ILE A 407 -10.56 57.43 14.66
C ILE A 407 -9.27 57.11 15.40
N VAL A 408 -8.89 55.82 15.47
CA VAL A 408 -7.64 55.39 16.13
C VAL A 408 -6.41 56.02 15.43
N PHE A 409 -6.42 56.01 14.11
CA PHE A 409 -5.38 56.61 13.30
C PHE A 409 -5.26 58.14 13.54
N PHE A 410 -6.41 58.81 13.58
CA PHE A 410 -6.46 60.24 13.88
C PHE A 410 -5.94 60.55 15.32
N LEU A 411 -6.37 59.77 16.30
CA LEU A 411 -5.89 59.91 17.68
C LEU A 411 -4.39 59.60 17.80
N PHE A 412 -3.92 58.58 17.08
CA PHE A 412 -2.52 58.21 17.01
C PHE A 412 -1.68 59.35 16.39
N ASN A 413 -2.17 59.89 15.25
CA ASN A 413 -1.47 61.04 14.60
C ASN A 413 -1.43 62.25 15.51
N ARG A 414 -2.54 62.57 16.18
CA ARG A 414 -2.60 63.68 17.13
C ARG A 414 -1.68 63.47 18.32
N SER A 415 -1.62 62.23 18.83
CA SER A 415 -0.70 61.86 19.91
C SER A 415 0.78 61.87 19.45
N TYR A 416 0.96 61.39 18.22
CA TYR A 416 2.30 61.38 17.59
C TYR A 416 2.82 62.79 17.33
N GLU A 417 1.98 63.71 16.82
CA GLU A 417 2.36 65.11 16.65
C GLU A 417 2.66 65.77 17.98
N LYS A 418 1.87 65.51 19.04
CA LYS A 418 2.13 66.01 20.38
C LYS A 418 3.46 65.49 20.92
N TYR A 419 3.70 64.16 20.79
CA TYR A 419 4.94 63.55 21.20
C TYR A 419 6.15 64.09 20.41
N TYR A 420 6.00 64.33 19.11
CA TYR A 420 7.09 64.89 18.30
C TYR A 420 7.40 66.34 18.66
N ARG A 421 6.38 67.17 18.88
CA ARG A 421 6.59 68.57 19.36
C ARG A 421 7.29 68.61 20.70
N GLU A 422 6.92 67.73 21.62
CA GLU A 422 7.58 67.61 22.92
C GLU A 422 9.00 67.05 22.78
N LYS A 423 9.22 66.14 21.85
CA LYS A 423 10.52 65.55 21.56
C LYS A 423 11.46 66.56 20.86
N GLU A 424 10.92 67.34 19.93
CA GLU A 424 11.65 68.38 19.22
C GLU A 424 12.14 69.48 20.19
N GLN A 425 11.28 69.86 21.13
CA GLN A 425 11.67 70.76 22.21
C GLN A 425 12.74 70.16 23.15
N LYS A 426 12.66 68.85 23.41
CA LYS A 426 13.69 68.11 24.16
C LYS A 426 15.00 67.96 23.37
N ILE A 427 14.89 67.70 22.06
CA ILE A 427 16.07 67.54 21.18
C ILE A 427 16.83 68.89 21.05
N ILE A 428 16.10 70.00 20.91
CA ILE A 428 16.75 71.34 20.87
C ILE A 428 17.47 71.61 22.17
N ARG A 429 16.92 71.22 23.33
CA ARG A 429 17.60 71.34 24.62
C ARG A 429 18.78 70.35 24.79
N THR A 430 18.65 69.13 24.23
CA THR A 430 19.69 68.10 24.36
C THR A 430 20.82 68.28 23.36
N ASN A 431 20.58 68.92 22.20
CA ASN A 431 21.61 69.18 21.20
C ASN A 431 22.59 70.30 21.67
N GLN A 432 22.11 71.17 22.54
CA GLN A 432 23.04 72.18 23.20
C GLN A 432 23.98 71.50 24.19
N ASN A 433 23.54 70.36 24.82
CA ASN A 433 24.39 69.62 25.77
C ASN A 433 25.20 68.48 25.13
N LYS A 434 24.89 68.11 23.86
CA LYS A 434 25.53 66.96 23.18
C LYS A 434 26.82 67.32 22.44
N LEU A 435 27.04 68.61 22.16
CA LEU A 435 28.28 69.01 21.48
C LEU A 435 29.54 68.79 22.35
N GLU A 436 29.38 68.78 23.66
CA GLU A 436 30.49 68.50 24.61
C GLU A 436 30.70 66.95 24.81
N LEU A 437 29.69 66.11 24.59
CA LEU A 437 29.80 64.65 24.80
C LEU A 437 30.33 63.88 23.57
N ILE A 438 30.20 64.45 22.37
CA ILE A 438 30.55 63.77 21.10
C ILE A 438 32.07 63.55 20.94
N GLU A 439 32.89 64.41 21.57
CA GLU A 439 34.33 64.21 21.52
C GLU A 439 34.84 63.03 22.36
N ILE A 440 34.12 62.67 23.39
CA ILE A 440 34.47 61.53 24.27
C ILE A 440 33.97 60.20 23.69
N GLU A 441 32.79 60.17 23.04
CA GLU A 441 32.20 58.92 22.47
C GLU A 441 32.91 58.44 21.20
N LYS A 442 33.56 59.37 20.46
CA LYS A 442 34.31 59.00 19.25
C LYS A 442 35.45 58.01 19.51
N LYS A 443 36.02 58.09 20.72
CA LYS A 443 37.09 57.19 21.12
C LYS A 443 36.67 55.83 21.61
N GLN A 444 35.45 55.73 22.15
CA GLN A 444 34.86 54.44 22.61
C GLN A 444 34.20 53.63 21.48
N ALA A 445 33.65 54.31 20.45
CA ALA A 445 33.02 53.66 19.33
C ALA A 445 33.96 52.83 18.43
N LEU A 446 35.21 53.26 18.34
CA LEU A 446 36.22 52.51 17.56
C LEU A 446 36.61 51.18 18.17
N MET A 447 36.57 51.05 19.50
CA MET A 447 36.81 49.73 20.15
C MET A 447 35.68 48.77 20.09
N ALA A 448 34.40 49.21 20.01
CA ALA A 448 33.24 48.34 19.95
C ALA A 448 33.06 47.68 18.57
N VAL A 449 33.48 48.37 17.50
CA VAL A 449 33.37 47.83 16.12
C VAL A 449 34.33 46.66 15.90
N GLU A 450 35.49 46.70 16.53
CA GLU A 450 36.52 45.66 16.40
C GLU A 450 36.10 44.35 17.12
N ASN A 451 35.41 44.46 18.26
CA ASN A 451 34.91 43.32 19.01
C ASN A 451 33.71 42.59 18.33
N ASN A 452 32.81 43.35 17.69
CA ASN A 452 31.68 42.74 16.98
C ASN A 452 32.10 41.96 15.72
N LYS A 453 33.19 42.41 15.08
CA LYS A 453 33.73 41.71 13.90
C LYS A 453 34.28 40.32 14.28
N LEU A 454 34.96 40.25 15.43
CA LEU A 454 35.50 38.96 15.92
C LEU A 454 34.41 37.96 16.31
N GLN A 455 33.29 38.42 16.92
CA GLN A 455 32.18 37.53 17.27
C GLN A 455 31.46 36.94 16.04
N ASN A 456 31.22 37.75 15.02
CA ASN A 456 30.59 37.31 13.79
C ASN A 456 31.43 36.27 13.02
N ASP A 457 32.76 36.40 13.05
CA ASP A 457 33.66 35.42 12.42
C ASP A 457 33.64 34.06 13.14
N ILE A 458 33.51 34.06 14.47
CA ILE A 458 33.41 32.85 15.29
C ILE A 458 32.08 32.13 15.02
N GLU A 459 30.94 32.86 14.99
CA GLU A 459 29.64 32.29 14.70
C GLU A 459 29.54 31.70 13.28
N SER A 460 30.13 32.38 12.29
CA SER A 460 30.19 31.92 10.91
C SER A 460 30.95 30.58 10.80
N LYS A 461 32.09 30.49 11.48
CA LYS A 461 32.92 29.27 11.47
C LYS A 461 32.26 28.10 12.21
N ASN A 462 31.57 28.37 13.31
CA ASN A 462 30.79 27.35 14.03
C ASN A 462 29.61 26.83 13.22
N ARG A 463 28.95 27.69 12.44
CA ARG A 463 27.85 27.30 11.54
C ARG A 463 28.33 26.42 10.38
N GLU A 464 29.48 26.78 9.78
CA GLU A 464 30.10 26.00 8.70
C GLU A 464 30.47 24.57 9.17
N LEU A 465 31.04 24.48 10.38
CA LEU A 465 31.37 23.18 11.00
C LEU A 465 30.14 22.33 11.31
N ALA A 466 29.06 22.95 11.81
CA ALA A 466 27.81 22.25 12.09
C ALA A 466 27.17 21.68 10.82
N ILE A 467 27.15 22.45 9.72
CA ILE A 467 26.62 22.02 8.42
C ILE A 467 27.46 20.87 7.86
N SER A 468 28.78 20.96 7.93
CA SER A 468 29.70 19.92 7.47
C SER A 468 29.47 18.58 8.24
N THR A 469 29.33 18.68 9.56
CA THR A 469 29.11 17.51 10.43
C THR A 469 27.75 16.85 10.16
N MET A 470 26.69 17.65 9.99
CA MET A 470 25.35 17.16 9.68
C MET A 470 25.29 16.50 8.30
N SER A 471 25.99 17.04 7.31
CA SER A 471 26.08 16.44 5.98
C SER A 471 26.75 15.07 6.03
N MET A 472 27.81 14.93 6.80
CA MET A 472 28.55 13.69 7.00
C MET A 472 27.70 12.63 7.73
N ILE A 473 26.94 13.02 8.76
CA ILE A 473 25.99 12.13 9.46
C ILE A 473 24.94 11.60 8.49
N LYS A 474 24.30 12.48 7.71
CA LYS A 474 23.26 12.09 6.75
C LYS A 474 23.80 11.16 5.67
N LYS A 475 24.98 11.45 5.11
CA LYS A 475 25.66 10.59 4.13
C LYS A 475 25.90 9.18 4.69
N ASN A 476 26.45 9.10 5.89
CA ASN A 476 26.78 7.81 6.52
C ASN A 476 25.53 7.02 6.93
N GLN A 477 24.47 7.68 7.40
CA GLN A 477 23.19 7.05 7.68
C GLN A 477 22.54 6.51 6.41
N PHE A 478 22.56 7.25 5.31
CA PHE A 478 22.04 6.84 4.02
C PHE A 478 22.78 5.62 3.47
N LEU A 479 24.10 5.64 3.47
CA LEU A 479 24.93 4.50 3.05
C LEU A 479 24.72 3.26 3.93
N SER A 480 24.58 3.45 5.25
CA SER A 480 24.30 2.35 6.18
C SER A 480 22.93 1.74 5.95
N LYS A 481 21.92 2.55 5.62
CA LYS A 481 20.57 2.08 5.28
C LYS A 481 20.60 1.25 4.00
N ILE A 482 21.21 1.77 2.93
CA ILE A 482 21.39 1.02 1.67
C ILE A 482 22.11 -0.31 1.93
N LYS A 483 23.17 -0.30 2.72
CA LYS A 483 23.90 -1.53 3.10
C LYS A 483 23.02 -2.53 3.81
N SER A 484 22.16 -2.07 4.74
CA SER A 484 21.24 -2.94 5.49
C SER A 484 20.16 -3.55 4.59
N ASP A 485 19.67 -2.76 3.65
CA ASP A 485 18.64 -3.17 2.70
C ASP A 485 19.21 -4.17 1.67
N LEU A 486 20.45 -3.95 1.21
CA LEU A 486 21.17 -4.89 0.34
C LEU A 486 21.53 -6.21 1.04
N LYS A 487 21.78 -6.21 2.35
CA LYS A 487 22.02 -7.44 3.13
C LYS A 487 20.77 -8.31 3.33
N LYS A 488 19.57 -7.73 3.17
CA LYS A 488 18.30 -8.44 3.31
C LYS A 488 17.83 -9.10 2.01
N SER A 489 18.40 -8.72 0.86
CA SER A 489 18.09 -9.34 -0.42
C SER A 489 19.06 -10.48 -0.67
N GLU A 490 18.54 -11.69 -0.68
CA GLU A 490 19.29 -12.88 -1.09
C GLU A 490 19.52 -12.84 -2.60
N SER A 491 20.74 -12.64 -3.04
CA SER A 491 21.34 -13.25 -4.25
C SER A 491 22.60 -12.52 -4.77
N GLY A 492 23.65 -13.27 -4.92
CA GLY A 492 24.68 -13.12 -5.95
C GLY A 492 25.89 -12.23 -5.63
N ASP A 493 27.04 -12.63 -6.15
CA ASP A 493 28.37 -11.99 -6.06
C ASP A 493 28.40 -10.47 -6.34
N LYS A 494 27.46 -9.98 -7.14
CA LYS A 494 27.34 -8.54 -7.46
C LYS A 494 26.92 -7.69 -6.26
N ILE A 495 26.06 -8.21 -5.39
CA ILE A 495 25.62 -7.49 -4.18
C ILE A 495 26.76 -7.38 -3.18
N PHE A 496 27.56 -8.42 -3.06
CA PHE A 496 28.73 -8.40 -2.18
C PHE A 496 29.75 -7.34 -2.58
N SER A 497 29.96 -7.13 -3.89
CA SER A 497 30.85 -6.08 -4.40
C SER A 497 30.33 -4.68 -4.10
N VAL A 498 29.02 -4.46 -4.20
CA VAL A 498 28.38 -3.17 -3.86
C VAL A 498 28.44 -2.91 -2.36
N ILE A 499 28.18 -3.90 -1.51
CA ILE A 499 28.33 -3.77 -0.05
C ILE A 499 29.78 -3.40 0.29
N LYS A 500 30.78 -4.02 -0.34
CA LYS A 500 32.20 -3.72 -0.14
C LYS A 500 32.57 -2.32 -0.61
N MET A 501 31.92 -1.82 -1.66
CA MET A 501 32.11 -0.43 -2.12
C MET A 501 31.48 0.57 -1.13
N ILE A 502 30.33 0.26 -0.57
CA ILE A 502 29.70 1.07 0.48
C ILE A 502 30.57 1.09 1.75
N ASP A 503 31.13 -0.04 2.15
CA ASP A 503 32.04 -0.11 3.31
C ASP A 503 33.31 0.71 3.10
N ARG A 504 33.84 0.76 1.88
CA ARG A 504 34.97 1.65 1.56
C ARG A 504 34.60 3.12 1.67
N ASN A 505 33.39 3.52 1.22
CA ASN A 505 32.91 4.89 1.33
C ASN A 505 32.55 5.31 2.75
N LEU A 506 32.06 4.39 3.58
CA LEU A 506 31.79 4.64 5.02
C LEU A 506 33.08 4.83 5.85
N ASN A 507 34.20 4.25 5.39
CA ASN A 507 35.50 4.34 6.06
C ASN A 507 36.47 5.32 5.39
N ASN A 508 35.95 6.26 4.59
CA ASN A 508 36.79 7.17 3.82
C ASN A 508 37.59 8.11 4.75
N LYS A 509 38.91 8.04 4.64
CA LYS A 509 39.84 8.89 5.40
C LYS A 509 39.77 10.38 5.01
N ASP A 510 39.27 10.66 3.83
CA ASP A 510 39.17 12.02 3.29
C ASP A 510 38.05 12.81 3.97
N ASP A 511 36.93 12.18 4.32
CA ASP A 511 35.84 12.79 5.09
C ASP A 511 36.32 13.27 6.48
N TRP A 512 37.25 12.53 7.10
CA TRP A 512 37.83 12.93 8.37
C TRP A 512 38.82 14.11 8.19
N LYS A 513 39.65 14.13 7.19
CA LYS A 513 40.59 15.21 6.94
C LYS A 513 39.86 16.52 6.70
N PHE A 514 38.80 16.49 5.91
CA PHE A 514 37.96 17.65 5.65
C PHE A 514 37.32 18.19 6.94
N PHE A 515 36.76 17.29 7.75
CA PHE A 515 36.19 17.64 9.04
C PHE A 515 37.24 18.17 10.00
N GLU A 516 38.42 17.56 10.10
CA GLU A 516 39.52 17.95 10.95
C GLU A 516 40.04 19.37 10.60
N GLU A 517 40.14 19.67 9.31
CA GLU A 517 40.52 21.00 8.81
C GLU A 517 39.47 22.05 9.18
N ALA A 518 38.20 21.78 8.94
CA ALA A 518 37.10 22.66 9.33
C ALA A 518 37.02 22.84 10.85
N PHE A 519 37.22 21.79 11.61
CA PHE A 519 37.22 21.80 13.06
C PHE A 519 38.41 22.62 13.63
N ASN A 520 39.62 22.42 13.11
CA ASN A 520 40.82 23.17 13.51
C ASN A 520 40.70 24.65 13.13
N ASN A 521 39.94 25.00 12.12
CA ASN A 521 39.65 26.37 11.76
C ASN A 521 38.66 27.04 12.71
N ALA A 522 37.75 26.27 13.31
CA ALA A 522 36.72 26.77 14.24
C ALA A 522 37.20 26.79 15.71
N ASP A 523 37.91 25.76 16.12
CA ASP A 523 38.44 25.60 17.49
C ASP A 523 39.95 25.32 17.41
N LYS A 524 40.70 26.40 17.16
CA LYS A 524 42.15 26.32 17.01
C LYS A 524 42.79 25.78 18.28
N ASP A 525 43.70 24.84 18.10
CA ASP A 525 44.51 24.21 19.14
C ASP A 525 43.82 23.23 20.07
N PHE A 526 42.49 23.03 19.99
CA PHE A 526 41.81 22.05 20.84
C PHE A 526 42.41 20.63 20.70
N LEU A 527 42.56 20.11 19.48
CA LEU A 527 43.12 18.76 19.28
C LEU A 527 44.60 18.69 19.74
N LYS A 528 45.35 19.77 19.59
CA LYS A 528 46.73 19.85 20.11
C LYS A 528 46.75 19.91 21.63
N LYS A 529 45.86 20.69 22.26
CA LYS A 529 45.69 20.71 23.72
C LYS A 529 45.32 19.34 24.26
N VAL A 530 44.30 18.70 23.70
CA VAL A 530 43.90 17.35 24.12
C VAL A 530 45.06 16.36 23.98
N LYS A 531 45.82 16.42 22.90
CA LYS A 531 46.98 15.54 22.69
C LYS A 531 48.15 15.85 23.64
N SER A 532 48.37 17.11 23.97
CA SER A 532 49.41 17.48 24.93
C SER A 532 49.05 17.12 26.38
N THR A 533 47.78 17.26 26.75
CA THR A 533 47.27 16.90 28.08
C THR A 533 47.18 15.40 28.27
N HIS A 534 46.83 14.65 27.20
CA HIS A 534 46.67 13.20 27.22
C HIS A 534 47.49 12.53 26.09
N PRO A 535 48.83 12.39 26.25
CA PRO A 535 49.71 11.86 25.19
C PRO A 535 49.42 10.44 24.72
N SER A 536 48.76 9.62 25.58
CA SER A 536 48.39 8.23 25.31
C SER A 536 47.27 8.06 24.26
N LEU A 537 46.60 9.16 23.88
CA LEU A 537 45.48 9.10 22.96
C LEU A 537 45.94 8.87 21.51
N THR A 538 45.26 7.93 20.83
CA THR A 538 45.48 7.65 19.41
C THR A 538 44.70 8.65 18.53
N ASN A 539 45.00 8.71 17.23
CA ASN A 539 44.27 9.56 16.29
C ASN A 539 42.75 9.24 16.26
N ASN A 540 42.37 7.99 16.47
CA ASN A 540 40.98 7.61 16.57
C ASN A 540 40.32 8.06 17.90
N ASP A 541 41.10 8.19 18.97
CA ASP A 541 40.64 8.76 20.23
C ASP A 541 40.44 10.27 20.08
N LEU A 542 41.37 10.96 19.42
CA LEU A 542 41.27 12.41 19.12
C LEU A 542 40.07 12.74 18.24
N ARG A 543 39.76 11.86 17.26
CA ARG A 543 38.57 11.96 16.44
C ARG A 543 37.28 11.89 17.29
N LEU A 544 37.24 11.00 18.25
CA LEU A 544 36.12 10.88 19.18
C LEU A 544 36.04 12.13 20.08
N CYS A 545 37.18 12.69 20.54
CA CYS A 545 37.23 13.94 21.31
C CYS A 545 36.65 15.12 20.54
N ALA A 546 36.98 15.26 19.25
CA ALA A 546 36.45 16.34 18.41
C ALA A 546 34.91 16.25 18.28
N TYR A 547 34.36 15.08 18.10
CA TYR A 547 32.92 14.89 18.03
C TYR A 547 32.21 15.17 19.36
N LEU A 548 32.85 14.80 20.49
CA LEU A 548 32.33 15.09 21.81
C LEU A 548 32.43 16.59 22.16
N ARG A 549 33.46 17.29 21.69
CA ARG A 549 33.60 18.76 21.79
C ARG A 549 32.48 19.51 21.09
N LEU A 550 31.96 18.96 19.98
CA LEU A 550 30.76 19.45 19.29
C LEU A 550 29.45 19.03 19.96
N ASN A 551 29.52 18.44 21.14
CA ASN A 551 28.37 17.94 21.90
C ASN A 551 27.49 16.93 21.12
N LEU A 552 28.10 16.15 20.23
CA LEU A 552 27.38 15.11 19.50
C LEU A 552 27.06 13.94 20.41
N SER A 553 25.80 13.43 20.30
CA SER A 553 25.38 12.26 21.07
C SER A 553 26.04 10.97 20.54
N SER A 554 26.09 9.92 21.35
CA SER A 554 26.61 8.62 20.91
C SER A 554 25.86 8.05 19.69
N LYS A 555 24.58 8.41 19.52
CA LYS A 555 23.78 8.06 18.33
C LYS A 555 24.27 8.78 17.07
N ASP A 556 24.69 10.04 17.21
CA ASP A 556 25.20 10.83 16.09
C ASP A 556 26.65 10.44 15.75
N ILE A 557 27.42 10.05 16.74
CA ILE A 557 28.82 9.62 16.59
C ILE A 557 28.92 8.23 15.95
N ALA A 558 27.99 7.32 16.24
CA ALA A 558 27.99 5.96 15.70
C ALA A 558 28.09 5.90 14.17
N PRO A 559 27.25 6.63 13.40
CA PRO A 559 27.37 6.68 11.94
C PRO A 559 28.63 7.40 11.44
N LEU A 560 29.18 8.35 12.19
CA LEU A 560 30.41 9.07 11.83
C LEU A 560 31.65 8.18 11.96
N LEU A 561 31.63 7.26 12.90
CA LEU A 561 32.71 6.29 13.12
C LEU A 561 32.44 4.94 12.41
N ASN A 562 31.29 4.77 11.81
CA ASN A 562 30.81 3.53 11.18
C ASN A 562 30.88 2.31 12.14
N ILE A 563 30.42 2.49 13.36
CA ILE A 563 30.36 1.44 14.39
C ILE A 563 28.99 1.42 15.06
N SER A 564 28.69 0.36 15.79
CA SER A 564 27.45 0.28 16.56
C SER A 564 27.42 1.28 17.71
N LEU A 565 26.22 1.68 18.14
CA LEU A 565 26.04 2.55 19.30
C LEU A 565 26.77 1.98 20.55
N SER A 566 26.64 0.67 20.80
CA SER A 566 27.33 0.00 21.89
C SER A 566 28.86 0.10 21.77
N SER A 567 29.38 0.05 20.56
CA SER A 567 30.81 0.23 20.30
C SER A 567 31.29 1.67 20.57
N VAL A 568 30.44 2.68 20.34
CA VAL A 568 30.73 4.08 20.70
C VAL A 568 30.81 4.21 22.22
N GLU A 569 29.86 3.64 22.95
CA GLU A 569 29.84 3.68 24.42
C GLU A 569 31.09 2.99 25.02
N ILE A 570 31.49 1.85 24.46
CA ILE A 570 32.73 1.18 24.86
C ILE A 570 33.95 2.07 24.57
N LYS A 571 33.98 2.76 23.41
CA LYS A 571 35.07 3.69 23.09
C LYS A 571 35.09 4.91 24.01
N ARG A 572 33.94 5.47 24.37
CA ARG A 572 33.82 6.56 25.36
C ARG A 572 34.30 6.10 26.72
N TYR A 573 33.95 4.92 27.16
CA TYR A 573 34.44 4.32 28.40
C TYR A 573 35.97 4.17 28.38
N ARG A 574 36.54 3.63 27.29
CA ARG A 574 38.00 3.46 27.12
C ARG A 574 38.72 4.80 27.04
N LEU A 575 38.12 5.79 26.35
CA LEU A 575 38.65 7.13 26.26
C LEU A 575 38.72 7.80 27.63
N ARG A 576 37.65 7.70 28.41
CA ARG A 576 37.60 8.16 29.80
C ARG A 576 38.70 7.54 30.65
N LYS A 577 38.93 6.23 30.53
CA LYS A 577 39.98 5.49 31.24
C LYS A 577 41.38 5.95 30.81
N LYS A 578 41.59 6.21 29.50
CA LYS A 578 42.87 6.72 28.99
C LYS A 578 43.17 8.14 29.41
N MET A 579 42.12 8.95 29.66
CA MET A 579 42.23 10.30 30.17
C MET A 579 42.32 10.38 31.67
N GLU A 580 42.29 9.25 32.38
CA GLU A 580 42.40 9.11 33.84
C GLU A 580 41.34 9.92 34.60
N LEU A 581 40.12 10.10 34.00
CA LEU A 581 39.06 10.89 34.59
C LEU A 581 38.41 10.15 35.76
N THR A 582 38.16 10.85 36.86
CA THR A 582 37.51 10.32 38.06
C THR A 582 36.02 9.98 37.80
N HIS A 583 35.40 9.19 38.70
CA HIS A 583 34.02 8.74 38.49
C HIS A 583 33.01 9.91 38.38
N ASN A 584 33.28 11.04 38.97
CA ASN A 584 32.42 12.21 39.07
C ASN A 584 32.63 13.23 37.93
N GLU A 585 33.66 13.08 37.09
CA GLU A 585 33.93 14.00 35.98
C GLU A 585 33.28 13.51 34.68
N GLY A 586 32.41 14.30 34.08
CA GLY A 586 31.83 14.02 32.78
C GLY A 586 32.88 14.09 31.66
N LEU A 587 32.98 13.04 30.82
CA LEU A 587 33.93 13.03 29.69
C LEU A 587 33.68 14.20 28.73
N THR A 588 32.44 14.51 28.46
CA THR A 588 32.07 15.63 27.58
C THR A 588 32.37 16.97 28.25
N ASP A 589 32.06 17.10 29.54
CA ASP A 589 32.32 18.34 30.30
C ASP A 589 33.81 18.60 30.41
N HIS A 590 34.61 17.58 30.63
CA HIS A 590 36.07 17.70 30.62
C HIS A 590 36.60 18.18 29.26
N LEU A 591 36.09 17.62 28.17
CA LEU A 591 36.50 18.07 26.83
C LEU A 591 35.98 19.46 26.47
N LEU A 592 34.85 19.88 27.04
CA LEU A 592 34.32 21.24 26.86
C LEU A 592 35.10 22.29 27.67
N SER A 593 35.81 21.88 28.71
CA SER A 593 36.65 22.79 29.53
C SER A 593 38.08 22.95 29.02
N LEU A 594 38.55 22.06 28.14
CA LEU A 594 39.86 22.14 27.47
C LEU A 594 39.85 23.13 26.32
#